data_2e43621fb2adf8cf35ff96d47d9e3fa6
#
_entry.id   2e43621fb2adf8cf35ff96d47d9e3fa6
#
_cell.length_a   1.000
_cell.length_b   1.000
_cell.length_c   1.000
_cell.angle_alpha   90.00
_cell.angle_beta   90.00
_cell.angle_gamma   90.00
#
_symmetry.space_group_name_H-M   'P 1'
#
loop_
_entity.id
_entity.type
_entity.pdbx_description
1 polymer ?
#
loop_
_entity_poly.entity_id
_entity_poly.type
_entity_poly.pdbx_seq_one_letter_code
_entity_poly.pdbx_strand_id
1 'polypeptide(L)'
;MRVRQPIVAVLGHVDSGKTSLLDKIRGTGVQEREAGGITQHIGASFLPDETIKKICGPIYEKMSKVETKIPGILVIDTPGHEVFTNLRVRGGSAADIAILVVDINRGFQPQTNESLKILESRKVPFVIALNKTDMLSGWKKSDTAYISQAIKEQSPSIQTMLDEQIYNVVGTLSVLGYQSEAFYRIKDFKQEVAIVPVSARTGVGIPELLAVLVGLTQQYLQKKLDQEEKISRGIILEVNDDVGLGATANMILIDGYMTKENIIVVAKRDSVITTKPKAILLPKPLDEMRDPRDKFKPVNEVQAAAGIKIASPDLEGVLPGSTVYVAKSEDEASEFKKLIEAEMKSVFIDTQSNGVILKCDTIGSLEAVTEMLKRIQVPIAKGDIGPVNRRDVIEAKAIKENDRHLGVVLAFNVKVMQEAQQEADDHHIKIFTDKVIYSLIDNYTAWVDEDKLHEEDAIFSELTPLAKFTFLKGYIFRNNDPAVFGIRVDVGTLRQKAHFMNKNGKKIGIIHQLQEDKKTVNSVKAGTEVACSVQGVTIGRQIHEEDIFYTLPPSHEAKQLLKKFAHKLSSEEIATLNDIVAIQRKIDPAYAY
;
A
#
# COMPACT_ATOMS: atom_id res chain seq x y z
N MET A 1 25.67 -33.80 -2.07
CA MET A 1 24.91 -32.53 -2.07
C MET A 1 23.51 -32.78 -1.54
N ARG A 2 23.14 -32.18 -0.41
CA ARG A 2 21.76 -32.22 0.12
C ARG A 2 21.03 -30.98 -0.39
N VAL A 3 20.16 -31.16 -1.37
CA VAL A 3 19.33 -30.07 -1.93
C VAL A 3 18.03 -30.04 -1.17
N ARG A 4 17.64 -28.82 -0.67
CA ARG A 4 16.32 -28.63 -0.05
C ARG A 4 15.24 -28.46 -1.11
N GLN A 5 14.00 -28.67 -0.70
CA GLN A 5 12.85 -28.30 -1.51
C GLN A 5 12.73 -26.76 -1.64
N PRO A 6 12.29 -26.27 -2.82
CA PRO A 6 11.96 -24.87 -2.99
C PRO A 6 10.72 -24.49 -2.19
N ILE A 7 10.71 -23.26 -1.72
CA ILE A 7 9.58 -22.63 -1.06
C ILE A 7 8.80 -21.84 -2.09
N VAL A 8 7.55 -22.22 -2.33
CA VAL A 8 6.65 -21.60 -3.29
C VAL A 8 5.58 -20.81 -2.53
N ALA A 9 5.54 -19.49 -2.71
CA ALA A 9 4.49 -18.66 -2.14
C ALA A 9 3.34 -18.48 -3.15
N VAL A 10 2.10 -18.57 -2.68
CA VAL A 10 0.90 -18.34 -3.52
C VAL A 10 0.27 -17.01 -3.15
N LEU A 11 0.15 -16.14 -4.13
CA LEU A 11 -0.21 -14.74 -3.98
C LEU A 11 -1.36 -14.35 -4.90
N GLY A 12 -1.97 -13.22 -4.63
CA GLY A 12 -3.02 -12.65 -5.44
C GLY A 12 -4.12 -12.03 -4.60
N HIS A 13 -5.07 -11.42 -5.25
CA HIS A 13 -6.19 -10.75 -4.60
C HIS A 13 -7.08 -11.73 -3.81
N VAL A 14 -7.83 -11.21 -2.81
CA VAL A 14 -8.92 -11.96 -2.17
C VAL A 14 -9.86 -12.46 -3.27
N ASP A 15 -10.41 -13.67 -3.14
CA ASP A 15 -11.29 -14.33 -4.10
C ASP A 15 -10.67 -14.67 -5.47
N SER A 16 -9.38 -14.50 -5.69
CA SER A 16 -8.74 -14.98 -6.94
C SER A 16 -8.66 -16.51 -7.03
N GLY A 17 -8.92 -17.21 -5.91
CA GLY A 17 -8.96 -18.68 -5.82
C GLY A 17 -7.63 -19.31 -5.44
N LYS A 18 -6.80 -18.64 -4.64
CA LYS A 18 -5.51 -19.16 -4.13
C LYS A 18 -5.68 -20.48 -3.38
N THR A 19 -6.51 -20.45 -2.32
CA THR A 19 -6.77 -21.63 -1.48
C THR A 19 -7.45 -22.74 -2.26
N SER A 20 -8.42 -22.41 -3.14
CA SER A 20 -9.06 -23.39 -4.03
C SER A 20 -8.05 -24.08 -4.95
N LEU A 21 -7.08 -23.32 -5.49
CA LEU A 21 -6.00 -23.86 -6.32
C LEU A 21 -5.15 -24.85 -5.53
N LEU A 22 -4.78 -24.51 -4.31
CA LEU A 22 -3.98 -25.37 -3.44
C LEU A 22 -4.77 -26.59 -2.96
N ASP A 23 -6.03 -26.43 -2.60
CA ASP A 23 -6.91 -27.55 -2.24
C ASP A 23 -7.04 -28.56 -3.38
N LYS A 24 -7.15 -28.06 -4.60
CA LYS A 24 -7.20 -28.94 -5.77
C LYS A 24 -5.90 -29.71 -5.99
N ILE A 25 -4.75 -29.07 -5.76
CA ILE A 25 -3.43 -29.71 -5.84
C ILE A 25 -3.26 -30.77 -4.75
N ARG A 26 -3.71 -30.48 -3.52
CA ARG A 26 -3.59 -31.38 -2.35
C ARG A 26 -4.64 -32.48 -2.34
N GLY A 27 -5.78 -32.28 -3.01
CA GLY A 27 -6.97 -33.13 -2.86
C GLY A 27 -7.69 -32.91 -1.53
N THR A 28 -7.60 -31.68 -0.98
CA THR A 28 -8.21 -31.27 0.30
C THR A 28 -9.36 -30.30 0.09
N GLY A 29 -10.07 -29.93 1.14
CA GLY A 29 -11.17 -28.95 1.14
C GLY A 29 -11.01 -27.97 2.30
N VAL A 30 -9.83 -27.34 2.43
CA VAL A 30 -9.53 -26.37 3.50
C VAL A 30 -10.40 -25.14 3.36
N GLN A 31 -10.58 -24.63 2.15
CA GLN A 31 -11.41 -23.46 1.87
C GLN A 31 -12.87 -23.60 2.35
N GLU A 32 -13.46 -24.78 2.18
CA GLU A 32 -14.84 -25.04 2.61
C GLU A 32 -15.02 -24.98 4.13
N ARG A 33 -13.94 -25.08 4.87
CA ARG A 33 -13.92 -25.13 6.35
C ARG A 33 -13.55 -23.80 6.99
N GLU A 34 -12.94 -22.90 6.24
CA GLU A 34 -12.59 -21.56 6.71
C GLU A 34 -13.83 -20.66 6.79
N ALA A 35 -13.93 -19.85 7.84
CA ALA A 35 -15.05 -18.94 8.04
C ALA A 35 -15.15 -17.93 6.89
N GLY A 36 -16.27 -17.96 6.17
CA GLY A 36 -16.48 -17.11 4.99
C GLY A 36 -15.75 -17.57 3.74
N GLY A 37 -15.08 -18.75 3.75
CA GLY A 37 -14.33 -19.28 2.61
C GLY A 37 -13.08 -18.48 2.23
N ILE A 38 -12.59 -17.62 3.14
CA ILE A 38 -11.40 -16.80 2.97
C ILE A 38 -10.28 -17.27 3.89
N THR A 39 -9.05 -17.32 3.38
CA THR A 39 -7.87 -17.68 4.15
C THR A 39 -7.54 -16.60 5.17
N GLN A 40 -7.53 -16.95 6.46
CA GLN A 40 -7.28 -16.02 7.57
C GLN A 40 -5.90 -16.21 8.21
N HIS A 41 -5.28 -17.38 8.04
CA HIS A 41 -3.98 -17.73 8.61
C HIS A 41 -3.01 -18.23 7.54
N ILE A 42 -1.71 -18.10 7.79
CA ILE A 42 -0.68 -18.60 6.88
C ILE A 42 -0.59 -20.12 7.06
N GLY A 43 -0.73 -20.86 5.95
CA GLY A 43 -0.57 -22.31 5.92
C GLY A 43 0.67 -22.75 5.13
N ALA A 44 1.20 -23.90 5.49
CA ALA A 44 2.28 -24.52 4.74
C ALA A 44 2.00 -26.02 4.54
N SER A 45 2.27 -26.52 3.35
CA SER A 45 2.12 -27.95 3.03
C SER A 45 3.24 -28.42 2.11
N PHE A 46 3.68 -29.64 2.35
CA PHE A 46 4.71 -30.29 1.55
C PHE A 46 4.08 -31.13 0.44
N LEU A 47 4.47 -30.86 -0.80
CA LEU A 47 4.05 -31.59 -1.99
C LEU A 47 5.23 -32.44 -2.48
N PRO A 48 5.25 -33.78 -2.23
CA PRO A 48 6.32 -34.65 -2.65
C PRO A 48 6.48 -34.73 -4.17
N ASP A 49 7.71 -34.92 -4.66
CA ASP A 49 8.00 -35.05 -6.09
C ASP A 49 7.22 -36.17 -6.77
N GLU A 50 7.01 -37.30 -6.10
CA GLU A 50 6.18 -38.40 -6.60
C GLU A 50 4.73 -37.97 -6.87
N THR A 51 4.18 -37.12 -6.00
CA THR A 51 2.83 -36.58 -6.20
C THR A 51 2.80 -35.60 -7.36
N ILE A 52 3.82 -34.75 -7.49
CA ILE A 52 3.96 -33.84 -8.62
C ILE A 52 4.04 -34.58 -9.93
N LYS A 53 4.88 -35.64 -10.01
CA LYS A 53 4.99 -36.53 -11.17
C LYS A 53 3.64 -37.15 -11.54
N LYS A 54 2.91 -37.65 -10.54
CA LYS A 54 1.59 -38.24 -10.75
C LYS A 54 0.57 -37.23 -11.30
N ILE A 55 0.57 -36.00 -10.82
CA ILE A 55 -0.32 -34.94 -11.30
C ILE A 55 0.06 -34.46 -12.70
N CYS A 56 1.35 -34.22 -12.95
CA CYS A 56 1.84 -33.70 -14.23
C CYS A 56 1.81 -34.77 -15.34
N GLY A 57 1.91 -36.08 -14.99
CA GLY A 57 1.91 -37.15 -15.95
C GLY A 57 2.98 -36.98 -17.06
N PRO A 58 2.62 -37.21 -18.35
CA PRO A 58 3.58 -37.16 -19.48
C PRO A 58 4.24 -35.78 -19.70
N ILE A 59 3.65 -34.70 -19.16
CA ILE A 59 4.23 -33.34 -19.30
C ILE A 59 5.49 -33.19 -18.45
N TYR A 60 5.55 -33.88 -17.31
CA TYR A 60 6.70 -33.83 -16.41
C TYR A 60 7.99 -34.23 -17.13
N GLU A 61 7.97 -35.33 -17.88
CA GLU A 61 9.14 -35.84 -18.62
C GLU A 61 9.59 -34.92 -19.76
N LYS A 62 8.62 -34.22 -20.39
CA LYS A 62 8.91 -33.27 -21.49
C LYS A 62 9.54 -31.96 -21.00
N MET A 63 9.19 -31.49 -19.80
CA MET A 63 9.69 -30.25 -19.25
C MET A 63 10.90 -30.41 -18.34
N SER A 64 11.06 -31.55 -17.68
CA SER A 64 12.25 -31.89 -16.90
C SER A 64 13.28 -32.63 -17.77
N LYS A 65 14.08 -31.86 -18.51
CA LYS A 65 15.22 -32.42 -19.28
C LYS A 65 16.38 -32.91 -18.40
N VAL A 66 16.29 -32.72 -17.10
CA VAL A 66 17.29 -33.06 -16.09
C VAL A 66 16.63 -33.91 -15.01
N GLU A 67 17.27 -34.98 -14.59
CA GLU A 67 16.83 -35.79 -13.45
C GLU A 67 16.59 -34.89 -12.24
N THR A 68 15.35 -34.83 -11.76
CA THR A 68 14.96 -33.97 -10.65
C THR A 68 15.66 -34.37 -9.37
N LYS A 69 16.54 -33.53 -8.86
CA LYS A 69 17.18 -33.69 -7.56
C LYS A 69 16.38 -33.09 -6.40
N ILE A 70 15.20 -32.56 -6.69
CA ILE A 70 14.36 -31.85 -5.72
C ILE A 70 13.42 -32.86 -5.06
N PRO A 71 13.39 -32.94 -3.71
CA PRO A 71 12.54 -33.94 -3.01
C PRO A 71 11.05 -33.63 -3.07
N GLY A 72 10.69 -32.43 -3.50
CA GLY A 72 9.31 -31.91 -3.62
C GLY A 72 9.28 -30.40 -3.57
N ILE A 73 8.13 -29.83 -3.26
CA ILE A 73 7.90 -28.38 -3.14
C ILE A 73 7.22 -28.10 -1.79
N LEU A 74 7.69 -27.11 -1.04
CA LEU A 74 6.97 -26.56 0.11
C LEU A 74 6.11 -25.39 -0.39
N VAL A 75 4.81 -25.54 -0.34
CA VAL A 75 3.87 -24.49 -0.75
C VAL A 75 3.35 -23.76 0.46
N ILE A 76 3.38 -22.43 0.41
CA ILE A 76 2.87 -21.56 1.46
C ILE A 76 1.59 -20.91 0.94
N ASP A 77 0.48 -21.19 1.62
CA ASP A 77 -0.81 -20.54 1.42
C ASP A 77 -0.96 -19.35 2.35
N THR A 78 -1.54 -18.30 1.85
CA THR A 78 -1.41 -17.02 2.52
C THR A 78 -2.65 -16.16 2.41
N PRO A 79 -3.08 -15.51 3.52
CA PRO A 79 -4.10 -14.48 3.46
C PRO A 79 -3.61 -13.33 2.58
N GLY A 80 -4.26 -13.13 1.43
CA GLY A 80 -4.09 -12.01 0.50
C GLY A 80 -2.67 -11.42 0.41
N HIS A 81 -2.38 -10.41 1.20
CA HIS A 81 -1.16 -9.59 1.16
C HIS A 81 -0.20 -9.79 2.36
N GLU A 82 -0.63 -10.51 3.40
CA GLU A 82 0.14 -10.64 4.66
C GLU A 82 1.44 -11.43 4.54
N VAL A 83 1.62 -12.17 3.47
CA VAL A 83 2.67 -13.17 3.33
C VAL A 83 4.06 -12.66 3.24
N PHE A 84 4.24 -11.67 2.36
CA PHE A 84 5.58 -11.20 2.10
C PHE A 84 6.12 -10.31 3.20
N THR A 85 5.22 -9.66 3.94
CA THR A 85 5.60 -8.91 5.13
C THR A 85 6.08 -9.87 6.22
N ASN A 86 5.43 -11.03 6.36
CA ASN A 86 5.76 -12.03 7.38
C ASN A 86 6.86 -13.03 6.96
N LEU A 87 7.09 -13.22 5.66
CA LEU A 87 8.13 -14.10 5.12
C LEU A 87 9.43 -13.38 4.79
N ARG A 88 9.68 -12.23 5.40
CA ARG A 88 10.93 -11.51 5.27
C ARG A 88 12.03 -12.18 6.10
N VAL A 89 13.11 -12.53 5.45
CA VAL A 89 14.34 -12.98 6.10
C VAL A 89 15.45 -11.98 5.77
N ARG A 90 16.34 -11.72 6.71
CA ARG A 90 17.47 -10.81 6.48
C ARG A 90 18.20 -11.15 5.18
N GLY A 91 18.21 -10.18 4.25
CA GLY A 91 18.86 -10.33 2.94
C GLY A 91 18.01 -10.93 1.82
N GLY A 92 16.69 -11.13 2.02
CA GLY A 92 15.83 -11.63 0.94
C GLY A 92 14.41 -11.99 1.34
N SER A 93 13.80 -12.87 0.56
CA SER A 93 12.50 -13.50 0.81
C SER A 93 12.70 -14.94 1.26
N ALA A 94 11.83 -15.44 2.14
CA ALA A 94 11.76 -16.87 2.45
C ALA A 94 11.30 -17.69 1.24
N ALA A 95 10.49 -17.10 0.35
CA ALA A 95 10.05 -17.76 -0.87
C ALA A 95 11.15 -17.75 -1.94
N ASP A 96 11.32 -18.88 -2.60
CA ASP A 96 12.26 -19.04 -3.72
C ASP A 96 11.64 -18.69 -5.05
N ILE A 97 10.34 -18.97 -5.21
CA ILE A 97 9.52 -18.69 -6.38
C ILE A 97 8.08 -18.42 -5.94
N ALA A 98 7.30 -17.69 -6.71
CA ALA A 98 5.91 -17.41 -6.40
C ALA A 98 4.94 -17.80 -7.52
N ILE A 99 3.70 -18.12 -7.13
CA ILE A 99 2.54 -18.21 -8.02
C ILE A 99 1.68 -16.99 -7.78
N LEU A 100 1.53 -16.14 -8.77
CA LEU A 100 0.61 -15.00 -8.72
C LEU A 100 -0.72 -15.42 -9.36
N VAL A 101 -1.75 -15.60 -8.52
CA VAL A 101 -3.08 -16.03 -8.97
C VAL A 101 -3.91 -14.82 -9.36
N VAL A 102 -4.30 -14.78 -10.63
CA VAL A 102 -5.10 -13.70 -11.23
C VAL A 102 -6.43 -14.26 -11.70
N ASP A 103 -7.53 -13.62 -11.36
CA ASP A 103 -8.86 -13.97 -11.87
C ASP A 103 -8.98 -13.53 -13.35
N ILE A 104 -9.27 -14.47 -14.24
CA ILE A 104 -9.34 -14.21 -15.68
C ILE A 104 -10.35 -13.14 -16.07
N ASN A 105 -11.44 -13.00 -15.31
CA ASN A 105 -12.50 -12.04 -15.59
C ASN A 105 -12.26 -10.66 -14.96
N ARG A 106 -11.47 -10.59 -13.86
CA ARG A 106 -11.23 -9.35 -13.11
C ARG A 106 -9.85 -8.74 -13.41
N GLY A 107 -8.91 -9.54 -13.91
CA GLY A 107 -7.54 -9.08 -14.17
C GLY A 107 -6.79 -8.68 -12.90
N PHE A 108 -5.90 -7.71 -13.02
CA PHE A 108 -5.10 -7.20 -11.90
C PHE A 108 -5.95 -6.33 -10.98
N GLN A 109 -5.94 -6.68 -9.70
CA GLN A 109 -6.62 -5.98 -8.61
C GLN A 109 -5.58 -5.29 -7.70
N PRO A 110 -5.97 -4.37 -6.80
CA PRO A 110 -5.01 -3.64 -5.94
C PRO A 110 -4.01 -4.55 -5.21
N GLN A 111 -4.46 -5.63 -4.58
CA GLN A 111 -3.58 -6.57 -3.89
C GLN A 111 -2.69 -7.39 -4.84
N THR A 112 -3.13 -7.63 -6.08
CA THR A 112 -2.30 -8.27 -7.11
C THR A 112 -1.13 -7.36 -7.49
N ASN A 113 -1.39 -6.06 -7.67
CA ASN A 113 -0.38 -5.06 -7.96
C ASN A 113 0.60 -4.90 -6.78
N GLU A 114 0.11 -4.91 -5.55
CA GLU A 114 0.94 -4.90 -4.35
C GLU A 114 1.86 -6.13 -4.30
N SER A 115 1.29 -7.33 -4.49
CA SER A 115 2.05 -8.59 -4.55
C SER A 115 3.16 -8.52 -5.60
N LEU A 116 2.88 -7.97 -6.78
CA LEU A 116 3.86 -7.84 -7.85
C LEU A 116 5.00 -6.88 -7.48
N LYS A 117 4.69 -5.71 -6.92
CA LYS A 117 5.72 -4.76 -6.43
C LYS A 117 6.62 -5.37 -5.36
N ILE A 118 6.05 -6.19 -4.48
CA ILE A 118 6.82 -6.90 -3.46
C ILE A 118 7.74 -7.95 -4.09
N LEU A 119 7.23 -8.75 -5.04
CA LEU A 119 8.03 -9.72 -5.80
C LEU A 119 9.22 -9.05 -6.49
N GLU A 120 8.99 -7.90 -7.12
CA GLU A 120 10.00 -7.07 -7.77
C GLU A 120 11.07 -6.59 -6.77
N SER A 121 10.63 -5.97 -5.67
CA SER A 121 11.53 -5.44 -4.64
C SER A 121 12.43 -6.51 -4.02
N ARG A 122 11.95 -7.77 -3.97
CA ARG A 122 12.66 -8.92 -3.42
C ARG A 122 13.37 -9.77 -4.48
N LYS A 123 13.20 -9.44 -5.75
CA LYS A 123 13.75 -10.20 -6.89
C LYS A 123 13.35 -11.69 -6.85
N VAL A 124 12.09 -11.97 -6.46
CA VAL A 124 11.54 -13.34 -6.44
C VAL A 124 10.95 -13.62 -7.82
N PRO A 125 11.41 -14.67 -8.51
CA PRO A 125 10.80 -15.09 -9.76
C PRO A 125 9.38 -15.59 -9.53
N PHE A 126 8.49 -15.41 -10.52
CA PHE A 126 7.10 -15.80 -10.39
C PHE A 126 6.51 -16.29 -11.69
N VAL A 127 5.42 -17.06 -11.56
CA VAL A 127 4.54 -17.47 -12.66
C VAL A 127 3.13 -16.96 -12.39
N ILE A 128 2.38 -16.69 -13.44
CA ILE A 128 0.97 -16.28 -13.31
C ILE A 128 0.09 -17.50 -13.52
N ALA A 129 -0.75 -17.79 -12.52
CA ALA A 129 -1.88 -18.70 -12.66
C ALA A 129 -3.12 -17.88 -13.00
N LEU A 130 -3.49 -17.83 -14.29
CA LEU A 130 -4.69 -17.14 -14.77
C LEU A 130 -5.91 -18.03 -14.50
N ASN A 131 -6.50 -17.83 -13.31
CA ASN A 131 -7.49 -18.76 -12.72
C ASN A 131 -8.91 -18.46 -13.17
N LYS A 132 -9.79 -19.45 -12.96
CA LYS A 132 -11.25 -19.42 -13.26
C LYS A 132 -11.55 -19.45 -14.76
N THR A 133 -10.75 -20.17 -15.55
CA THR A 133 -11.01 -20.38 -16.98
C THR A 133 -12.38 -21.01 -17.24
N ASP A 134 -12.86 -21.83 -16.29
CA ASP A 134 -14.20 -22.43 -16.31
C ASP A 134 -15.34 -21.43 -16.24
N MET A 135 -15.07 -20.18 -15.84
CA MET A 135 -16.04 -19.08 -15.75
C MET A 135 -16.06 -18.18 -17.00
N LEU A 136 -15.24 -18.46 -18.01
CA LEU A 136 -15.35 -17.78 -19.31
C LEU A 136 -16.70 -18.10 -19.95
N SER A 137 -17.37 -17.07 -20.47
CA SER A 137 -18.68 -17.23 -21.09
C SER A 137 -18.63 -18.22 -22.26
N GLY A 138 -19.41 -19.28 -22.18
CA GLY A 138 -19.46 -20.34 -23.19
C GLY A 138 -18.35 -21.40 -23.07
N TRP A 139 -17.48 -21.37 -22.06
CA TRP A 139 -16.48 -22.40 -21.84
C TRP A 139 -17.14 -23.77 -21.63
N LYS A 140 -16.81 -24.73 -22.46
CA LYS A 140 -17.28 -26.10 -22.30
C LYS A 140 -16.41 -26.88 -21.33
N LYS A 141 -17.06 -27.60 -20.41
CA LYS A 141 -16.34 -28.49 -19.48
C LYS A 141 -15.57 -29.53 -20.29
N SER A 142 -14.30 -29.69 -19.99
CA SER A 142 -13.42 -30.70 -20.58
C SER A 142 -13.14 -31.79 -19.54
N ASP A 143 -13.00 -33.03 -20.00
CA ASP A 143 -12.64 -34.19 -19.16
C ASP A 143 -11.13 -34.31 -18.98
N THR A 144 -10.32 -33.56 -19.75
CA THR A 144 -8.87 -33.53 -19.59
C THR A 144 -8.43 -32.55 -18.51
N ALA A 145 -7.37 -32.90 -17.77
CA ALA A 145 -6.72 -31.97 -16.85
C ALA A 145 -5.75 -31.01 -17.54
N TYR A 146 -5.40 -31.28 -18.81
CA TYR A 146 -4.41 -30.50 -19.55
C TYR A 146 -5.05 -29.33 -20.29
N ILE A 147 -4.62 -28.09 -19.94
CA ILE A 147 -5.18 -26.89 -20.55
C ILE A 147 -4.93 -26.82 -22.06
N SER A 148 -3.78 -27.29 -22.52
CA SER A 148 -3.45 -27.30 -23.95
C SER A 148 -4.40 -28.19 -24.79
N GLN A 149 -4.99 -29.22 -24.20
CA GLN A 149 -6.02 -30.06 -24.81
C GLN A 149 -7.40 -29.41 -24.65
N ALA A 150 -7.72 -28.95 -23.45
CA ALA A 150 -8.99 -28.30 -23.15
C ALA A 150 -9.25 -27.09 -24.06
N ILE A 151 -8.23 -26.30 -24.41
CA ILE A 151 -8.33 -25.17 -25.35
C ILE A 151 -8.74 -25.66 -26.74
N LYS A 152 -8.15 -26.77 -27.24
CA LYS A 152 -8.47 -27.32 -28.57
C LYS A 152 -9.91 -27.84 -28.68
N GLU A 153 -10.52 -28.21 -27.56
CA GLU A 153 -11.92 -28.66 -27.50
C GLU A 153 -12.91 -27.49 -27.50
N GLN A 154 -12.44 -26.25 -27.28
CA GLN A 154 -13.30 -25.07 -27.32
C GLN A 154 -13.55 -24.57 -28.73
N SER A 155 -14.68 -23.87 -28.92
CA SER A 155 -14.96 -23.18 -30.16
C SER A 155 -13.96 -22.07 -30.47
N PRO A 156 -13.71 -21.71 -31.74
CA PRO A 156 -12.78 -20.65 -32.09
C PRO A 156 -13.06 -19.32 -31.38
N SER A 157 -14.33 -18.97 -31.17
CA SER A 157 -14.72 -17.75 -30.43
C SER A 157 -14.26 -17.77 -28.98
N ILE A 158 -14.33 -18.92 -28.30
CA ILE A 158 -13.87 -19.06 -26.90
C ILE A 158 -12.35 -19.05 -26.85
N GLN A 159 -11.66 -19.66 -27.83
CA GLN A 159 -10.19 -19.59 -27.90
C GLN A 159 -9.72 -18.14 -28.08
N THR A 160 -10.39 -17.36 -28.97
CA THR A 160 -10.09 -15.94 -29.14
C THR A 160 -10.33 -15.16 -27.83
N MET A 161 -11.46 -15.41 -27.16
CA MET A 161 -11.76 -14.76 -25.87
C MET A 161 -10.70 -15.08 -24.79
N LEU A 162 -10.24 -16.31 -24.70
CA LEU A 162 -9.14 -16.69 -23.80
C LEU A 162 -7.86 -15.94 -24.16
N ASP A 163 -7.52 -15.87 -25.44
CA ASP A 163 -6.34 -15.15 -25.91
C ASP A 163 -6.44 -13.64 -25.60
N GLU A 164 -7.59 -13.02 -25.78
CA GLU A 164 -7.83 -11.62 -25.38
C GLU A 164 -7.56 -11.40 -23.88
N GLN A 165 -8.05 -12.30 -23.01
CA GLN A 165 -7.79 -12.19 -21.58
C GLN A 165 -6.31 -12.38 -21.25
N ILE A 166 -5.60 -13.28 -21.91
CA ILE A 166 -4.15 -13.46 -21.76
C ILE A 166 -3.44 -12.17 -22.18
N TYR A 167 -3.79 -11.59 -23.33
CA TYR A 167 -3.16 -10.35 -23.81
C TYR A 167 -3.48 -9.13 -22.94
N ASN A 168 -4.63 -9.06 -22.28
CA ASN A 168 -4.93 -8.05 -21.25
C ASN A 168 -3.93 -8.13 -20.10
N VAL A 169 -3.61 -9.35 -19.64
CA VAL A 169 -2.59 -9.58 -18.61
C VAL A 169 -1.19 -9.23 -19.11
N VAL A 170 -0.83 -9.63 -20.33
CA VAL A 170 0.43 -9.28 -20.99
C VAL A 170 0.59 -7.75 -21.09
N GLY A 171 -0.45 -7.05 -21.52
CA GLY A 171 -0.45 -5.58 -21.62
C GLY A 171 -0.20 -4.92 -20.28
N THR A 172 -0.87 -5.39 -19.21
CA THR A 172 -0.67 -4.87 -17.86
C THR A 172 0.77 -5.09 -17.38
N LEU A 173 1.31 -6.27 -17.58
CA LEU A 173 2.70 -6.59 -17.20
C LEU A 173 3.72 -5.80 -18.01
N SER A 174 3.47 -5.57 -19.30
CA SER A 174 4.34 -4.77 -20.18
C SER A 174 4.45 -3.32 -19.69
N VAL A 175 3.34 -2.72 -19.23
CA VAL A 175 3.34 -1.37 -18.64
C VAL A 175 4.20 -1.33 -17.36
N LEU A 176 4.27 -2.44 -16.62
CA LEU A 176 5.09 -2.61 -15.42
C LEU A 176 6.53 -3.07 -15.74
N GLY A 177 6.91 -3.16 -17.01
CA GLY A 177 8.28 -3.48 -17.43
C GLY A 177 8.59 -4.99 -17.55
N TYR A 178 7.60 -5.86 -17.43
CA TYR A 178 7.79 -7.31 -17.58
C TYR A 178 7.46 -7.79 -18.99
N GLN A 179 8.32 -8.62 -19.54
CA GLN A 179 7.98 -9.44 -20.70
C GLN A 179 7.22 -10.68 -20.23
N SER A 180 6.12 -11.01 -20.86
CA SER A 180 5.28 -12.15 -20.47
C SER A 180 4.53 -12.71 -21.66
N GLU A 181 4.24 -14.01 -21.61
CA GLU A 181 3.47 -14.71 -22.66
C GLU A 181 2.79 -15.95 -22.08
N ALA A 182 1.81 -16.52 -22.81
CA ALA A 182 1.24 -17.81 -22.48
C ALA A 182 2.33 -18.89 -22.48
N PHE A 183 2.35 -19.74 -21.45
CA PHE A 183 3.43 -20.72 -21.23
C PHE A 183 3.76 -21.59 -22.46
N TYR A 184 2.77 -21.87 -23.31
CA TYR A 184 2.92 -22.67 -24.54
C TYR A 184 3.44 -21.87 -25.74
N ARG A 185 3.61 -20.56 -25.62
CA ARG A 185 4.19 -19.66 -26.63
C ARG A 185 5.56 -19.12 -26.24
N ILE A 186 5.95 -19.25 -24.97
CA ILE A 186 7.24 -18.76 -24.46
C ILE A 186 8.40 -19.40 -25.20
N LYS A 187 9.34 -18.55 -25.62
CA LYS A 187 10.59 -18.99 -26.26
C LYS A 187 11.74 -19.08 -25.28
N ASP A 188 11.81 -18.17 -24.31
CA ASP A 188 12.85 -18.13 -23.29
C ASP A 188 12.26 -17.82 -21.90
N PHE A 189 12.10 -18.85 -21.08
CA PHE A 189 11.66 -18.73 -19.70
C PHE A 189 12.60 -17.91 -18.79
N LYS A 190 13.78 -17.47 -19.33
CA LYS A 190 14.68 -16.57 -18.58
C LYS A 190 14.25 -15.11 -18.66
N GLN A 191 13.59 -14.74 -19.71
CA GLN A 191 13.25 -13.35 -20.00
C GLN A 191 11.75 -13.08 -19.89
N GLU A 192 10.92 -14.13 -20.06
CA GLU A 192 9.48 -14.02 -20.13
C GLU A 192 8.79 -14.66 -18.92
N VAL A 193 7.86 -13.95 -18.32
CA VAL A 193 7.01 -14.47 -17.24
C VAL A 193 5.94 -15.37 -17.85
N ALA A 194 5.83 -16.59 -17.37
CA ALA A 194 4.87 -17.56 -17.84
C ALA A 194 3.45 -17.26 -17.32
N ILE A 195 2.48 -17.19 -18.22
CA ILE A 195 1.04 -17.13 -17.92
C ILE A 195 0.45 -18.50 -18.21
N VAL A 196 -0.07 -19.16 -17.17
CA VAL A 196 -0.70 -20.47 -17.27
C VAL A 196 -2.19 -20.33 -16.96
N PRO A 197 -3.08 -20.48 -17.95
CA PRO A 197 -4.51 -20.53 -17.70
C PRO A 197 -4.88 -21.78 -16.91
N VAL A 198 -5.64 -21.60 -15.82
CA VAL A 198 -6.01 -22.71 -14.92
C VAL A 198 -7.47 -22.57 -14.46
N SER A 199 -8.04 -23.69 -14.02
CA SER A 199 -9.27 -23.71 -13.24
C SER A 199 -9.03 -24.48 -11.93
N ALA A 200 -8.98 -23.75 -10.84
CA ALA A 200 -8.89 -24.36 -9.51
C ALA A 200 -10.07 -25.30 -9.21
N ARG A 201 -11.25 -24.96 -9.77
CA ARG A 201 -12.47 -25.75 -9.58
C ARG A 201 -12.43 -27.10 -10.30
N THR A 202 -12.05 -27.11 -11.55
CA THR A 202 -12.05 -28.33 -12.40
C THR A 202 -10.72 -29.10 -12.34
N GLY A 203 -9.62 -28.40 -12.07
CA GLY A 203 -8.25 -28.94 -12.08
C GLY A 203 -7.53 -28.79 -13.41
N VAL A 204 -8.19 -28.24 -14.43
CA VAL A 204 -7.60 -27.98 -15.75
C VAL A 204 -6.45 -26.97 -15.62
N GLY A 205 -5.31 -27.26 -16.25
CA GLY A 205 -4.11 -26.41 -16.27
C GLY A 205 -3.18 -26.58 -15.05
N ILE A 206 -3.59 -27.30 -14.01
CA ILE A 206 -2.74 -27.56 -12.83
C ILE A 206 -1.50 -28.38 -13.19
N PRO A 207 -1.58 -29.43 -14.01
CA PRO A 207 -0.40 -30.16 -14.47
C PRO A 207 0.65 -29.27 -15.13
N GLU A 208 0.23 -28.36 -16.01
CA GLU A 208 1.13 -27.44 -16.69
C GLU A 208 1.72 -26.40 -15.73
N LEU A 209 0.92 -25.87 -14.80
CA LEU A 209 1.40 -24.92 -13.78
C LEU A 209 2.50 -25.54 -12.92
N LEU A 210 2.31 -26.76 -12.42
CA LEU A 210 3.30 -27.48 -11.63
C LEU A 210 4.55 -27.83 -12.44
N ALA A 211 4.37 -28.25 -13.71
CA ALA A 211 5.49 -28.55 -14.59
C ALA A 211 6.36 -27.31 -14.87
N VAL A 212 5.74 -26.15 -15.14
CA VAL A 212 6.45 -24.87 -15.31
C VAL A 212 7.20 -24.49 -14.03
N LEU A 213 6.58 -24.62 -12.85
CA LEU A 213 7.21 -24.33 -11.57
C LEU A 213 8.44 -25.21 -11.31
N VAL A 214 8.33 -26.52 -11.54
CA VAL A 214 9.45 -27.46 -11.37
C VAL A 214 10.57 -27.12 -12.36
N GLY A 215 10.23 -26.85 -13.62
CA GLY A 215 11.20 -26.49 -14.65
C GLY A 215 11.98 -25.22 -14.29
N LEU A 216 11.29 -24.17 -13.87
CA LEU A 216 11.90 -22.91 -13.42
C LEU A 216 12.78 -23.11 -12.19
N THR A 217 12.31 -23.89 -11.21
CA THR A 217 13.06 -24.18 -10.00
C THR A 217 14.37 -24.90 -10.30
N GLN A 218 14.33 -25.90 -11.15
CA GLN A 218 15.54 -26.67 -11.55
C GLN A 218 16.54 -25.81 -12.32
N GLN A 219 16.04 -24.93 -13.19
CA GLN A 219 16.89 -24.14 -14.05
C GLN A 219 17.57 -22.97 -13.33
N TYR A 220 16.88 -22.36 -12.34
CA TYR A 220 17.32 -21.08 -11.75
C TYR A 220 17.75 -21.17 -10.30
N LEU A 221 17.26 -22.15 -9.55
CA LEU A 221 17.39 -22.16 -8.10
C LEU A 221 18.36 -23.22 -7.56
N GLN A 222 18.98 -24.04 -8.41
CA GLN A 222 19.88 -25.12 -7.95
C GLN A 222 20.93 -24.63 -6.96
N LYS A 223 21.65 -23.55 -7.29
CA LYS A 223 22.69 -22.98 -6.41
C LYS A 223 22.12 -22.44 -5.09
N LYS A 224 20.88 -21.90 -5.13
CA LYS A 224 20.21 -21.35 -3.95
C LYS A 224 19.68 -22.44 -3.02
N LEU A 225 19.36 -23.61 -3.56
CA LEU A 225 18.81 -24.74 -2.82
C LEU A 225 19.86 -25.64 -2.18
N ASP A 226 21.14 -25.43 -2.49
CA ASP A 226 22.23 -26.16 -1.87
C ASP A 226 22.37 -25.81 -0.38
N GLN A 227 22.49 -26.83 0.47
CA GLN A 227 22.51 -26.71 1.93
C GLN A 227 23.91 -26.86 2.55
N GLU A 228 24.93 -26.98 1.73
CA GLU A 228 26.30 -27.05 2.25
C GLU A 228 26.66 -25.68 2.86
N GLU A 229 26.98 -25.68 4.17
CA GLU A 229 27.43 -24.48 4.96
C GLU A 229 26.40 -23.41 5.30
N LYS A 230 25.11 -23.68 5.22
CA LYS A 230 24.11 -22.68 5.60
C LYS A 230 23.77 -22.67 7.10
N ILE A 231 23.59 -21.46 7.64
CA ILE A 231 23.05 -21.24 8.99
C ILE A 231 21.62 -21.77 9.02
N SER A 232 21.33 -22.61 10.03
CA SER A 232 19.97 -23.13 10.24
C SER A 232 19.07 -22.01 10.75
N ARG A 233 18.04 -21.66 9.97
CA ARG A 233 17.13 -20.54 10.27
C ARG A 233 15.73 -20.79 9.76
N GLY A 234 14.79 -20.14 10.40
CA GLY A 234 13.38 -20.16 10.04
C GLY A 234 12.67 -18.87 10.38
N ILE A 235 11.35 -18.88 10.24
CA ILE A 235 10.48 -17.73 10.54
C ILE A 235 9.24 -18.21 11.29
N ILE A 236 8.84 -17.49 12.33
CA ILE A 236 7.59 -17.74 13.05
C ILE A 236 6.42 -17.22 12.20
N LEU A 237 5.41 -18.06 11.99
CA LEU A 237 4.17 -17.68 11.34
C LEU A 237 3.14 -17.22 12.37
N GLU A 238 2.94 -18.05 13.39
CA GLU A 238 1.96 -17.85 14.45
C GLU A 238 2.46 -18.44 15.75
N VAL A 239 1.94 -17.90 16.86
CA VAL A 239 2.12 -18.45 18.20
C VAL A 239 0.74 -18.73 18.79
N ASN A 240 0.53 -19.98 19.27
CA ASN A 240 -0.75 -20.45 19.79
C ASN A 240 -0.54 -21.10 21.16
N ASP A 241 -1.63 -21.23 21.93
CA ASP A 241 -1.64 -22.03 23.14
C ASP A 241 -2.48 -23.30 22.86
N ASP A 242 -1.78 -24.43 22.66
CA ASP A 242 -2.40 -25.70 22.29
C ASP A 242 -2.65 -26.56 23.53
N VAL A 243 -3.88 -27.06 23.67
CA VAL A 243 -4.27 -27.92 24.79
C VAL A 243 -3.35 -29.16 24.87
N GLY A 244 -2.67 -29.31 26.01
CA GLY A 244 -1.75 -30.42 26.27
C GLY A 244 -0.31 -30.22 25.79
N LEU A 245 -0.03 -29.18 24.98
CA LEU A 245 1.31 -28.81 24.53
C LEU A 245 1.80 -27.50 25.13
N GLY A 246 0.87 -26.63 25.59
CA GLY A 246 1.16 -25.28 26.03
C GLY A 246 1.51 -24.36 24.87
N ALA A 247 2.40 -23.41 25.10
CA ALA A 247 2.81 -22.48 24.06
C ALA A 247 3.50 -23.20 22.90
N THR A 248 2.93 -23.02 21.70
CA THR A 248 3.42 -23.60 20.44
C THR A 248 3.61 -22.49 19.42
N ALA A 249 4.55 -22.71 18.49
CA ALA A 249 4.74 -21.82 17.35
C ALA A 249 4.74 -22.61 16.04
N ASN A 250 3.93 -22.15 15.10
CA ASN A 250 3.99 -22.58 13.71
C ASN A 250 5.12 -21.82 13.03
N MET A 251 6.06 -22.50 12.41
CA MET A 251 7.19 -21.88 11.75
C MET A 251 7.54 -22.59 10.43
N ILE A 252 8.22 -21.87 9.56
CA ILE A 252 8.89 -22.43 8.39
C ILE A 252 10.39 -22.47 8.66
N LEU A 253 10.97 -23.67 8.67
CA LEU A 253 12.41 -23.85 8.62
C LEU A 253 12.87 -23.65 7.18
N ILE A 254 13.64 -22.58 6.92
CA ILE A 254 14.01 -22.12 5.58
C ILE A 254 15.32 -22.74 5.12
N ASP A 255 16.32 -22.74 5.96
CA ASP A 255 17.66 -23.27 5.68
C ASP A 255 18.14 -24.16 6.84
N GLY A 256 18.99 -25.14 6.52
CA GLY A 256 19.64 -26.00 7.50
C GLY A 256 18.76 -27.13 8.04
N TYR A 257 18.92 -27.45 9.31
CA TYR A 257 18.17 -28.50 10.01
C TYR A 257 17.94 -28.10 11.47
N MET A 258 16.97 -28.74 12.10
CA MET A 258 16.64 -28.55 13.51
C MET A 258 16.45 -29.91 14.20
N THR A 259 17.03 -30.05 15.40
CA THR A 259 16.82 -31.19 16.31
C THR A 259 16.26 -30.69 17.64
N LYS A 260 15.74 -31.62 18.46
CA LYS A 260 15.27 -31.27 19.83
C LYS A 260 16.40 -30.78 20.75
N GLU A 261 17.65 -31.09 20.44
CA GLU A 261 18.81 -30.71 21.25
C GLU A 261 19.34 -29.32 20.92
N ASN A 262 18.96 -28.81 19.74
CA ASN A 262 19.39 -27.48 19.33
C ASN A 262 18.75 -26.38 20.17
N ILE A 263 19.47 -25.27 20.31
CA ILE A 263 18.98 -24.05 20.94
C ILE A 263 18.35 -23.18 19.87
N ILE A 264 17.09 -22.79 20.07
CA ILE A 264 16.42 -21.81 19.24
C ILE A 264 16.54 -20.42 19.86
N VAL A 265 16.85 -19.44 19.03
CA VAL A 265 16.98 -18.04 19.41
C VAL A 265 15.92 -17.25 18.64
N VAL A 266 15.05 -16.54 19.35
CA VAL A 266 13.89 -15.84 18.76
C VAL A 266 13.53 -14.58 19.51
N ALA A 267 12.93 -13.60 18.81
CA ALA A 267 12.52 -12.33 19.40
C ALA A 267 11.18 -12.43 20.14
N LYS A 268 11.12 -11.83 21.33
CA LYS A 268 9.91 -11.33 21.96
C LYS A 268 9.84 -9.80 21.79
N ARG A 269 8.74 -9.19 22.23
CA ARG A 269 8.54 -7.74 22.08
C ARG A 269 9.71 -6.91 22.67
N ASP A 270 10.16 -7.24 23.87
CA ASP A 270 11.13 -6.44 24.62
C ASP A 270 12.46 -7.18 24.87
N SER A 271 12.62 -8.37 24.34
CA SER A 271 13.79 -9.22 24.62
C SER A 271 14.00 -10.28 23.55
N VAL A 272 15.18 -10.85 23.52
CA VAL A 272 15.51 -12.04 22.73
C VAL A 272 15.69 -13.21 23.67
N ILE A 273 14.96 -14.28 23.41
CA ILE A 273 15.02 -15.50 24.22
C ILE A 273 15.81 -16.60 23.53
N THR A 274 16.38 -17.47 24.35
CA THR A 274 16.98 -18.76 23.95
C THR A 274 16.20 -19.87 24.64
N THR A 275 15.76 -20.87 23.87
CA THR A 275 15.03 -22.02 24.43
C THR A 275 15.31 -23.27 23.62
N LYS A 276 14.99 -24.46 24.16
CA LYS A 276 15.05 -25.73 23.45
C LYS A 276 13.65 -26.23 23.14
N PRO A 277 13.38 -26.72 21.92
CA PRO A 277 12.08 -27.29 21.60
C PRO A 277 11.85 -28.58 22.40
N LYS A 278 10.76 -28.65 23.17
CA LYS A 278 10.31 -29.89 23.82
C LYS A 278 9.75 -30.88 22.83
N ALA A 279 9.10 -30.38 21.80
CA ALA A 279 8.58 -31.19 20.71
C ALA A 279 8.74 -30.46 19.38
N ILE A 280 9.09 -31.23 18.35
CA ILE A 280 9.05 -30.82 16.95
C ILE A 280 7.99 -31.69 16.28
N LEU A 281 7.00 -31.06 15.68
CA LEU A 281 5.84 -31.71 15.10
C LEU A 281 5.80 -31.40 13.60
N LEU A 282 5.79 -32.44 12.78
CA LEU A 282 5.74 -32.33 11.33
C LEU A 282 4.35 -32.72 10.83
N PRO A 283 3.67 -31.92 9.99
CA PRO A 283 2.44 -32.33 9.33
C PRO A 283 2.75 -33.48 8.36
N LYS A 284 1.76 -34.30 8.05
CA LYS A 284 1.91 -35.30 7.00
C LYS A 284 2.03 -34.65 5.63
N PRO A 285 2.68 -35.31 4.65
CA PRO A 285 2.67 -34.81 3.27
C PRO A 285 1.24 -34.55 2.78
N LEU A 286 1.03 -33.45 2.08
CA LEU A 286 -0.25 -32.92 1.60
C LEU A 286 -1.20 -32.37 2.67
N ASP A 287 -1.01 -32.72 3.95
CA ASP A 287 -1.78 -32.11 5.05
C ASP A 287 -1.32 -30.65 5.24
N GLU A 288 -2.22 -29.84 5.74
CA GLU A 288 -1.95 -28.45 6.02
C GLU A 288 -1.77 -28.19 7.52
N MET A 289 -0.81 -27.33 7.87
CA MET A 289 -0.49 -27.01 9.28
C MET A 289 -1.67 -26.43 10.06
N ARG A 290 -2.65 -25.81 9.37
CA ARG A 290 -3.83 -25.18 9.98
C ARG A 290 -4.98 -26.13 10.26
N ASP A 291 -5.03 -27.30 9.62
CA ASP A 291 -6.18 -28.20 9.80
C ASP A 291 -6.10 -28.89 11.18
N PRO A 292 -7.02 -28.59 12.12
CA PRO A 292 -6.97 -29.13 13.48
C PRO A 292 -7.18 -30.65 13.55
N ARG A 293 -7.63 -31.29 12.45
CA ARG A 293 -7.83 -32.73 12.35
C ARG A 293 -6.56 -33.44 11.90
N ASP A 294 -5.63 -32.73 11.33
CA ASP A 294 -4.39 -33.28 10.82
C ASP A 294 -3.49 -33.66 12.00
N LYS A 295 -3.15 -34.95 12.08
CA LYS A 295 -2.31 -35.46 13.14
C LYS A 295 -0.86 -35.15 12.80
N PHE A 296 -0.28 -34.22 13.54
CA PHE A 296 1.14 -33.99 13.52
C PHE A 296 1.91 -35.23 13.99
N LYS A 297 3.00 -35.55 13.31
CA LYS A 297 3.92 -36.59 13.70
C LYS A 297 5.09 -35.99 14.48
N PRO A 298 5.33 -36.41 15.73
CA PRO A 298 6.52 -36.00 16.45
C PRO A 298 7.77 -36.55 15.78
N VAL A 299 8.78 -35.68 15.58
CA VAL A 299 10.05 -36.02 14.98
C VAL A 299 11.21 -35.55 15.87
N ASN A 300 12.37 -36.21 15.76
CA ASN A 300 13.56 -35.78 16.50
C ASN A 300 14.42 -34.80 15.71
N GLU A 301 14.35 -34.89 14.38
CA GLU A 301 15.07 -34.03 13.45
C GLU A 301 14.17 -33.66 12.27
N VAL A 302 14.36 -32.44 11.77
CA VAL A 302 13.72 -31.95 10.55
C VAL A 302 14.72 -31.18 9.71
N GLN A 303 14.66 -31.37 8.40
CA GLN A 303 15.50 -30.69 7.43
C GLN A 303 14.69 -29.63 6.66
N ALA A 304 15.32 -28.51 6.31
CA ALA A 304 14.73 -27.46 5.49
C ALA A 304 14.48 -27.93 4.03
N ALA A 305 13.50 -27.35 3.33
CA ALA A 305 12.51 -26.41 3.83
C ALA A 305 11.31 -27.18 4.38
N ALA A 306 10.85 -26.82 5.56
CA ALA A 306 9.74 -27.53 6.19
C ALA A 306 8.85 -26.57 6.98
N GLY A 307 7.52 -26.73 6.84
CA GLY A 307 6.56 -26.18 7.78
C GLY A 307 6.46 -27.09 8.99
N ILE A 308 6.70 -26.58 10.19
CA ILE A 308 6.71 -27.34 11.44
C ILE A 308 6.00 -26.57 12.55
N LYS A 309 5.51 -27.34 13.52
CA LYS A 309 5.05 -26.79 14.79
C LYS A 309 6.06 -27.17 15.88
N ILE A 310 6.53 -26.19 16.63
CA ILE A 310 7.41 -26.40 17.78
C ILE A 310 6.68 -26.07 19.06
N ALA A 311 6.94 -26.81 20.12
CA ALA A 311 6.39 -26.58 21.45
C ALA A 311 7.53 -26.26 22.43
N SER A 312 7.38 -25.15 23.16
CA SER A 312 8.22 -24.80 24.31
C SER A 312 7.50 -23.78 25.20
N PRO A 313 7.58 -23.87 26.53
CA PRO A 313 6.93 -22.91 27.43
C PRO A 313 7.38 -21.46 27.23
N ASP A 314 8.60 -21.27 26.76
CA ASP A 314 9.20 -19.94 26.61
C ASP A 314 8.72 -19.23 25.33
N LEU A 315 7.92 -19.88 24.48
CA LEU A 315 7.40 -19.30 23.22
C LEU A 315 6.26 -18.31 23.43
N GLU A 316 5.69 -18.25 24.63
CA GLU A 316 4.67 -17.25 24.94
C GLU A 316 5.22 -15.83 24.76
N GLY A 317 4.50 -14.99 23.99
CA GLY A 317 4.88 -13.63 23.66
C GLY A 317 5.96 -13.48 22.59
N VAL A 318 6.34 -14.56 21.91
CA VAL A 318 7.18 -14.50 20.70
C VAL A 318 6.42 -13.79 19.59
N LEU A 319 7.11 -12.94 18.84
CA LEU A 319 6.50 -12.12 17.80
C LEU A 319 6.32 -12.90 16.49
N PRO A 320 5.12 -12.93 15.91
CA PRO A 320 4.92 -13.41 14.54
C PRO A 320 5.77 -12.62 13.55
N GLY A 321 6.30 -13.30 12.53
CA GLY A 321 7.21 -12.70 11.54
C GLY A 321 8.67 -12.61 12.01
N SER A 322 8.99 -12.99 13.26
CA SER A 322 10.37 -12.98 13.73
C SER A 322 11.20 -14.11 13.14
N THR A 323 12.48 -13.82 12.86
CA THR A 323 13.46 -14.82 12.46
C THR A 323 13.79 -15.71 13.66
N VAL A 324 13.88 -17.02 13.40
CA VAL A 324 14.39 -18.03 14.34
C VAL A 324 15.74 -18.49 13.84
N TYR A 325 16.76 -18.41 14.68
CA TYR A 325 18.04 -19.06 14.43
C TYR A 325 18.16 -20.33 15.27
N VAL A 326 18.74 -21.36 14.68
CA VAL A 326 18.95 -22.65 15.31
C VAL A 326 20.43 -22.82 15.57
N ALA A 327 20.82 -22.71 16.85
CA ALA A 327 22.20 -22.83 17.30
C ALA A 327 22.54 -24.27 17.74
N LYS A 328 23.76 -24.68 17.51
CA LYS A 328 24.31 -25.98 17.94
C LYS A 328 25.02 -25.90 19.28
N SER A 329 25.44 -24.67 19.68
CA SER A 329 26.16 -24.41 20.93
C SER A 329 25.65 -23.12 21.58
N GLU A 330 25.99 -22.92 22.85
CA GLU A 330 25.67 -21.67 23.59
C GLU A 330 26.42 -20.44 23.02
N ASP A 331 27.60 -20.65 22.45
CA ASP A 331 28.38 -19.57 21.82
C ASP A 331 27.67 -19.08 20.56
N GLU A 332 27.24 -20.00 19.66
CA GLU A 332 26.42 -19.65 18.50
C GLU A 332 25.10 -18.98 18.90
N ALA A 333 24.45 -19.46 19.97
CA ALA A 333 23.21 -18.86 20.46
C ALA A 333 23.44 -17.40 20.92
N SER A 334 24.58 -17.13 21.56
CA SER A 334 24.96 -15.78 21.97
C SER A 334 25.22 -14.84 20.78
N GLU A 335 25.83 -15.35 19.70
CA GLU A 335 26.02 -14.59 18.47
C GLU A 335 24.67 -14.29 17.78
N PHE A 336 23.81 -15.28 17.65
CA PHE A 336 22.48 -15.13 17.05
C PHE A 336 21.59 -14.18 17.87
N LYS A 337 21.72 -14.20 19.21
CA LYS A 337 21.05 -13.26 20.08
C LYS A 337 21.41 -11.82 19.73
N LYS A 338 22.70 -11.51 19.58
CA LYS A 338 23.16 -10.18 19.17
C LYS A 338 22.65 -9.79 17.78
N LEU A 339 22.57 -10.75 16.84
CA LEU A 339 22.03 -10.50 15.50
C LEU A 339 20.55 -10.09 15.57
N ILE A 340 19.74 -10.84 16.33
CA ILE A 340 18.30 -10.53 16.48
C ILE A 340 18.10 -9.20 17.23
N GLU A 341 18.88 -8.93 18.28
CA GLU A 341 18.84 -7.65 19.00
C GLU A 341 19.16 -6.46 18.08
N ALA A 342 20.12 -6.62 17.18
CA ALA A 342 20.44 -5.61 16.17
C ALA A 342 19.32 -5.45 15.13
N GLU A 343 18.67 -6.54 14.74
CA GLU A 343 17.50 -6.51 13.85
C GLU A 343 16.33 -5.78 14.53
N MET A 344 16.01 -6.13 15.76
CA MET A 344 14.94 -5.47 16.53
C MET A 344 15.17 -3.96 16.66
N LYS A 345 16.38 -3.52 17.02
CA LYS A 345 16.73 -2.11 17.12
C LYS A 345 16.56 -1.35 15.80
N SER A 346 16.70 -2.02 14.66
CA SER A 346 16.51 -1.40 13.34
C SER A 346 15.04 -1.26 12.95
N VAL A 347 14.16 -2.07 13.54
CA VAL A 347 12.73 -2.15 13.22
C VAL A 347 11.87 -1.33 14.17
N PHE A 348 12.15 -1.43 15.49
CA PHE A 348 11.44 -0.63 16.48
C PHE A 348 12.02 0.80 16.50
N ILE A 349 11.23 1.74 16.02
CA ILE A 349 11.57 3.17 16.00
C ILE A 349 10.95 3.80 17.25
N ASP A 350 11.78 4.34 18.12
CA ASP A 350 11.34 5.06 19.32
C ASP A 350 12.28 6.26 19.58
N THR A 351 12.50 7.11 18.56
CA THR A 351 13.56 8.11 18.72
C THR A 351 13.34 9.45 18.02
N GLN A 352 12.25 9.67 17.32
CA GLN A 352 11.98 10.99 16.77
C GLN A 352 10.87 11.67 17.58
N SER A 353 11.16 12.85 18.07
CA SER A 353 10.19 13.66 18.81
C SER A 353 9.01 14.14 17.94
N ASN A 354 9.10 13.98 16.63
CA ASN A 354 8.08 14.40 15.68
C ASN A 354 7.96 13.40 14.51
N GLY A 355 6.76 12.90 14.26
CA GLY A 355 6.48 11.90 13.21
C GLY A 355 5.17 11.19 13.46
N VAL A 356 4.74 10.36 12.51
CA VAL A 356 3.51 9.55 12.64
C VAL A 356 3.69 8.41 13.65
N ILE A 357 2.60 8.00 14.29
CA ILE A 357 2.56 6.78 15.11
C ILE A 357 2.16 5.62 14.20
N LEU A 358 3.00 4.59 14.12
CA LEU A 358 2.78 3.43 13.27
C LEU A 358 2.50 2.19 14.11
N LYS A 359 1.38 1.51 13.83
CA LYS A 359 1.00 0.23 14.46
C LYS A 359 0.78 -0.82 13.38
N CYS A 360 1.44 -1.96 13.51
CA CYS A 360 1.36 -3.07 12.57
C CYS A 360 1.07 -4.40 13.28
N ASP A 361 0.62 -5.39 12.51
CA ASP A 361 0.35 -6.75 12.99
C ASP A 361 1.64 -7.56 13.24
N THR A 362 2.68 -7.32 12.44
CA THR A 362 3.93 -8.09 12.46
C THR A 362 5.17 -7.22 12.28
N ILE A 363 6.34 -7.79 12.58
CA ILE A 363 7.65 -7.15 12.35
C ILE A 363 7.84 -6.81 10.86
N GLY A 364 7.50 -7.76 9.98
CA GLY A 364 7.67 -7.57 8.53
C GLY A 364 6.81 -6.44 7.97
N SER A 365 5.57 -6.31 8.43
CA SER A 365 4.68 -5.21 8.06
C SER A 365 5.22 -3.87 8.55
N LEU A 366 5.70 -3.82 9.81
CA LEU A 366 6.28 -2.62 10.39
C LEU A 366 7.47 -2.13 9.58
N GLU A 367 8.38 -3.04 9.19
CA GLU A 367 9.52 -2.70 8.32
C GLU A 367 9.08 -2.21 6.93
N ALA A 368 8.12 -2.90 6.31
CA ALA A 368 7.66 -2.56 4.97
C ALA A 368 7.02 -1.17 4.92
N VAL A 369 6.11 -0.87 5.86
CA VAL A 369 5.48 0.46 5.98
C VAL A 369 6.52 1.53 6.31
N THR A 370 7.47 1.22 7.22
CA THR A 370 8.57 2.13 7.58
C THR A 370 9.42 2.48 6.36
N GLU A 371 9.79 1.50 5.53
CA GLU A 371 10.57 1.75 4.31
C GLU A 371 9.81 2.64 3.32
N MET A 372 8.50 2.42 3.16
CA MET A 372 7.67 3.24 2.28
C MET A 372 7.50 4.67 2.78
N LEU A 373 7.24 4.87 4.08
CA LEU A 373 7.15 6.19 4.68
C LEU A 373 8.48 6.97 4.54
N LYS A 374 9.61 6.29 4.70
CA LYS A 374 10.93 6.89 4.45
C LYS A 374 11.12 7.35 3.01
N ARG A 375 10.63 6.59 2.02
CA ARG A 375 10.71 6.98 0.59
C ARG A 375 9.95 8.27 0.28
N ILE A 376 8.82 8.49 0.95
CA ILE A 376 8.03 9.72 0.82
C ILE A 376 8.39 10.78 1.86
N GLN A 377 9.50 10.58 2.59
CA GLN A 377 10.05 11.51 3.59
C GLN A 377 9.09 11.83 4.75
N VAL A 378 8.21 10.91 5.10
CA VAL A 378 7.35 11.03 6.29
C VAL A 378 8.10 10.45 7.50
N PRO A 379 8.40 11.26 8.51
CA PRO A 379 9.08 10.79 9.71
C PRO A 379 8.15 9.94 10.57
N ILE A 380 8.72 8.97 11.28
CA ILE A 380 8.01 8.08 12.21
C ILE A 380 8.51 8.36 13.61
N ALA A 381 7.62 8.79 14.50
CA ALA A 381 7.95 9.02 15.90
C ALA A 381 8.04 7.70 16.67
N LYS A 382 7.10 6.79 16.39
CA LYS A 382 7.05 5.48 17.04
C LYS A 382 6.51 4.44 16.07
N GLY A 383 7.17 3.28 16.01
CA GLY A 383 6.69 2.09 15.30
C GLY A 383 6.60 0.90 16.26
N ASP A 384 5.42 0.26 16.35
CA ASP A 384 5.17 -0.81 17.31
C ASP A 384 4.20 -1.87 16.74
N ILE A 385 4.14 -3.05 17.36
CA ILE A 385 3.31 -4.18 16.95
C ILE A 385 2.13 -4.33 17.91
N GLY A 386 0.97 -4.69 17.35
CA GLY A 386 -0.26 -4.95 18.08
C GLY A 386 -1.32 -3.88 17.89
N PRO A 387 -2.47 -3.99 18.57
CA PRO A 387 -3.62 -3.09 18.39
C PRO A 387 -3.29 -1.65 18.78
N VAL A 388 -4.00 -0.71 18.18
CA VAL A 388 -3.93 0.70 18.58
C VAL A 388 -4.58 0.84 19.94
N ASN A 389 -3.84 1.38 20.90
CA ASN A 389 -4.31 1.60 22.26
C ASN A 389 -4.40 3.12 22.58
N ARG A 390 -4.99 3.46 23.71
CA ARG A 390 -5.20 4.83 24.16
C ARG A 390 -3.88 5.64 24.22
N ARG A 391 -2.79 5.02 24.64
CA ARG A 391 -1.48 5.67 24.75
C ARG A 391 -0.94 6.13 23.40
N ASP A 392 -1.15 5.32 22.35
CA ASP A 392 -0.70 5.66 20.99
C ASP A 392 -1.41 6.93 20.49
N VAL A 393 -2.70 7.10 20.82
CA VAL A 393 -3.48 8.30 20.47
C VAL A 393 -3.02 9.53 21.25
N ILE A 394 -2.71 9.38 22.55
CA ILE A 394 -2.18 10.47 23.38
C ILE A 394 -0.81 10.94 22.85
N GLU A 395 0.04 10.03 22.42
CA GLU A 395 1.33 10.35 21.80
C GLU A 395 1.12 11.12 20.47
N ALA A 396 0.18 10.65 19.61
CA ALA A 396 -0.19 11.36 18.37
C ALA A 396 -0.76 12.77 18.64
N LYS A 397 -1.54 12.94 19.72
CA LYS A 397 -2.05 14.25 20.14
C LYS A 397 -0.92 15.23 20.45
N ALA A 398 0.09 14.80 21.22
CA ALA A 398 1.24 15.64 21.55
C ALA A 398 2.03 16.07 20.29
N ILE A 399 2.12 15.20 19.29
CA ILE A 399 2.75 15.51 18.00
C ILE A 399 1.89 16.49 17.20
N LYS A 400 0.56 16.35 17.21
CA LYS A 400 -0.38 17.21 16.50
C LYS A 400 -0.27 18.69 16.90
N GLU A 401 0.10 18.98 18.14
CA GLU A 401 0.31 20.34 18.61
C GLU A 401 1.47 21.05 17.87
N ASN A 402 2.45 20.30 17.38
CA ASN A 402 3.57 20.81 16.60
C ASN A 402 3.33 20.72 15.09
N ASP A 403 2.78 19.59 14.62
CA ASP A 403 2.48 19.33 13.21
C ASP A 403 1.22 18.45 13.11
N ARG A 404 0.15 19.04 12.60
CA ARG A 404 -1.15 18.35 12.50
C ARG A 404 -1.13 17.18 11.52
N HIS A 405 -0.27 17.22 10.50
CA HIS A 405 -0.17 16.15 9.50
C HIS A 405 0.60 14.95 10.02
N LEU A 406 1.51 15.16 10.98
CA LEU A 406 2.26 14.10 11.63
C LEU A 406 1.56 13.54 12.88
N GLY A 407 0.67 14.32 13.50
CA GLY A 407 -0.09 13.91 14.69
C GLY A 407 -1.23 12.93 14.38
N VAL A 408 -0.91 11.82 13.72
CA VAL A 408 -1.86 10.78 13.28
C VAL A 408 -1.37 9.39 13.64
N VAL A 409 -2.28 8.41 13.63
CA VAL A 409 -1.95 6.99 13.80
C VAL A 409 -2.18 6.27 12.48
N LEU A 410 -1.16 5.58 11.99
CA LEU A 410 -1.25 4.67 10.85
C LEU A 410 -1.33 3.24 11.37
N ALA A 411 -2.42 2.55 11.13
CA ALA A 411 -2.74 1.24 11.68
C ALA A 411 -2.89 0.22 10.55
N PHE A 412 -1.85 -0.57 10.33
CA PHE A 412 -1.84 -1.60 9.30
C PHE A 412 -2.30 -2.96 9.86
N ASN A 413 -3.43 -3.47 9.36
CA ASN A 413 -4.00 -4.78 9.69
C ASN A 413 -4.15 -5.06 11.20
N VAL A 414 -4.39 -4.03 11.99
CA VAL A 414 -4.59 -4.13 13.43
C VAL A 414 -5.92 -3.52 13.85
N LYS A 415 -6.45 -3.99 14.99
CA LYS A 415 -7.68 -3.45 15.57
C LYS A 415 -7.38 -2.15 16.31
N VAL A 416 -8.33 -1.22 16.26
CA VAL A 416 -8.35 -0.04 17.14
C VAL A 416 -9.18 -0.41 18.36
N MET A 417 -8.59 -0.27 19.55
CA MET A 417 -9.29 -0.52 20.81
C MET A 417 -10.33 0.57 21.04
N GLN A 418 -11.45 0.21 21.68
CA GLN A 418 -12.57 1.14 21.90
C GLN A 418 -12.13 2.41 22.65
N GLU A 419 -11.26 2.28 23.66
CA GLU A 419 -10.72 3.41 24.41
C GLU A 419 -9.85 4.33 23.53
N ALA A 420 -9.10 3.75 22.58
CA ALA A 420 -8.29 4.50 21.63
C ALA A 420 -9.18 5.27 20.64
N GLN A 421 -10.28 4.68 20.18
CA GLN A 421 -11.22 5.35 19.29
C GLN A 421 -11.89 6.53 20.00
N GLN A 422 -12.34 6.36 21.25
CA GLN A 422 -12.92 7.46 22.03
C GLN A 422 -11.94 8.60 22.23
N GLU A 423 -10.69 8.31 22.64
CA GLU A 423 -9.65 9.33 22.80
C GLU A 423 -9.35 10.07 21.48
N ALA A 424 -9.37 9.34 20.34
CA ALA A 424 -9.15 9.90 19.02
C ALA A 424 -10.29 10.86 18.62
N ASP A 425 -11.54 10.48 18.89
CA ASP A 425 -12.72 11.31 18.59
C ASP A 425 -12.74 12.56 19.45
N ASP A 426 -12.45 12.46 20.75
CA ASP A 426 -12.43 13.59 21.71
C ASP A 426 -11.37 14.63 21.34
N HIS A 427 -10.26 14.22 20.75
CA HIS A 427 -9.14 15.09 20.40
C HIS A 427 -8.97 15.30 18.90
N HIS A 428 -9.90 14.81 18.08
CA HIS A 428 -9.87 14.88 16.61
C HIS A 428 -8.55 14.37 16.03
N ILE A 429 -8.04 13.24 16.55
CA ILE A 429 -6.87 12.55 16.03
C ILE A 429 -7.32 11.59 14.93
N LYS A 430 -6.71 11.70 13.76
CA LYS A 430 -7.03 10.82 12.65
C LYS A 430 -6.30 9.48 12.80
N ILE A 431 -7.05 8.39 12.70
CA ILE A 431 -6.51 7.03 12.67
C ILE A 431 -6.81 6.47 11.28
N PHE A 432 -5.77 6.18 10.51
CA PHE A 432 -5.88 5.52 9.21
C PHE A 432 -5.74 4.01 9.42
N THR A 433 -6.72 3.25 8.96
CA THR A 433 -6.72 1.79 9.06
C THR A 433 -6.85 1.19 7.68
N ASP A 434 -5.97 0.28 7.33
CA ASP A 434 -6.09 -0.48 6.08
C ASP A 434 -5.41 -1.86 6.22
N LYS A 435 -5.79 -2.78 5.33
CA LYS A 435 -5.15 -4.09 5.17
C LYS A 435 -4.20 -4.14 3.97
N VAL A 436 -4.12 -3.09 3.17
CA VAL A 436 -3.25 -2.93 2.01
C VAL A 436 -2.28 -1.79 2.28
N ILE A 437 -0.97 -2.06 2.28
CA ILE A 437 0.06 -1.09 2.67
C ILE A 437 0.01 0.16 1.79
N TYR A 438 -0.10 -0.02 0.48
CA TYR A 438 -0.15 1.10 -0.46
C TYR A 438 -1.41 1.95 -0.24
N SER A 439 -2.58 1.32 -0.05
CA SER A 439 -3.82 2.03 0.28
C SER A 439 -3.70 2.85 1.57
N LEU A 440 -3.08 2.30 2.60
CA LEU A 440 -2.86 3.01 3.86
C LEU A 440 -2.07 4.30 3.64
N ILE A 441 -1.00 4.21 2.87
CA ILE A 441 -0.11 5.35 2.56
C ILE A 441 -0.79 6.34 1.62
N ASP A 442 -1.46 5.85 0.58
CA ASP A 442 -2.18 6.69 -0.39
C ASP A 442 -3.32 7.47 0.30
N ASN A 443 -4.08 6.83 1.20
CA ASN A 443 -5.13 7.49 1.99
C ASN A 443 -4.56 8.58 2.91
N TYR A 444 -3.43 8.33 3.53
CA TYR A 444 -2.75 9.31 4.36
C TYR A 444 -2.23 10.50 3.53
N THR A 445 -1.54 10.24 2.43
CA THR A 445 -0.98 11.29 1.56
C THR A 445 -2.07 12.12 0.90
N ALA A 446 -3.13 11.48 0.40
CA ALA A 446 -4.29 12.16 -0.17
C ALA A 446 -4.95 13.09 0.86
N TRP A 447 -5.10 12.63 2.11
CA TRP A 447 -5.63 13.50 3.18
C TRP A 447 -4.71 14.68 3.47
N VAL A 448 -3.39 14.48 3.51
CA VAL A 448 -2.43 15.58 3.73
C VAL A 448 -2.52 16.61 2.61
N ASP A 449 -2.63 16.16 1.36
CA ASP A 449 -2.71 17.04 0.20
C ASP A 449 -4.06 17.82 0.17
N GLU A 450 -5.17 17.14 0.47
CA GLU A 450 -6.50 17.75 0.58
C GLU A 450 -6.54 18.81 1.69
N ASP A 451 -5.98 18.48 2.86
CA ASP A 451 -5.95 19.39 4.00
C ASP A 451 -5.08 20.64 3.72
N LYS A 452 -3.95 20.48 3.04
CA LYS A 452 -3.12 21.60 2.56
C LYS A 452 -3.86 22.47 1.57
N LEU A 453 -4.60 21.87 0.63
CA LEU A 453 -5.42 22.62 -0.32
C LEU A 453 -6.51 23.42 0.37
N HIS A 454 -7.21 22.83 1.35
CA HIS A 454 -8.21 23.53 2.15
C HIS A 454 -7.63 24.71 2.94
N GLU A 455 -6.44 24.54 3.52
CA GLU A 455 -5.73 25.62 4.20
C GLU A 455 -5.34 26.74 3.24
N GLU A 456 -4.83 26.38 2.06
CA GLU A 456 -4.53 27.37 1.02
C GLU A 456 -5.78 28.11 0.54
N ASP A 457 -6.92 27.43 0.38
CA ASP A 457 -8.19 28.04 -0.01
C ASP A 457 -8.71 28.96 1.08
N ALA A 458 -8.60 28.56 2.35
CA ALA A 458 -8.99 29.40 3.47
C ALA A 458 -8.16 30.70 3.51
N ILE A 459 -6.84 30.60 3.43
CA ILE A 459 -5.93 31.77 3.38
C ILE A 459 -6.27 32.65 2.17
N PHE A 460 -6.44 32.06 0.98
CA PHE A 460 -6.78 32.81 -0.23
C PHE A 460 -8.10 33.56 -0.11
N SER A 461 -9.10 32.96 0.52
CA SER A 461 -10.43 33.59 0.73
C SER A 461 -10.41 34.78 1.66
N GLU A 462 -9.42 34.86 2.57
CA GLU A 462 -9.24 35.99 3.50
C GLU A 462 -8.53 37.19 2.84
N LEU A 463 -7.75 36.94 1.77
CA LEU A 463 -7.05 38.01 1.06
C LEU A 463 -8.04 38.98 0.40
N THR A 464 -7.59 40.24 0.21
CA THR A 464 -8.35 41.25 -0.51
C THR A 464 -8.51 40.82 -1.98
N PRO A 465 -9.75 40.58 -2.46
CA PRO A 465 -9.95 40.19 -3.86
C PRO A 465 -9.51 41.30 -4.80
N LEU A 466 -8.97 40.92 -5.92
CA LEU A 466 -8.56 41.85 -6.97
C LEU A 466 -9.77 42.28 -7.78
N ALA A 467 -9.89 43.57 -8.02
CA ALA A 467 -10.89 44.11 -8.95
C ALA A 467 -10.36 45.33 -9.67
N LYS A 468 -10.72 45.42 -10.94
CA LYS A 468 -10.67 46.64 -11.75
C LYS A 468 -12.10 47.01 -12.09
N PHE A 469 -12.49 48.27 -11.86
CA PHE A 469 -13.85 48.73 -12.08
C PHE A 469 -13.87 50.17 -12.59
N THR A 470 -14.91 50.50 -13.36
CA THR A 470 -15.08 51.78 -14.03
C THR A 470 -16.32 52.49 -13.51
N PHE A 471 -16.23 53.78 -13.28
CA PHE A 471 -17.35 54.65 -12.93
C PHE A 471 -18.22 54.90 -14.17
N LEU A 472 -19.51 54.54 -14.11
CA LEU A 472 -20.43 54.62 -15.23
C LEU A 472 -20.93 56.08 -15.43
N LYS A 473 -20.89 56.55 -16.67
CA LYS A 473 -21.36 57.86 -17.06
C LYS A 473 -22.87 58.00 -16.88
N GLY A 474 -23.31 59.11 -16.23
CA GLY A 474 -24.73 59.43 -16.00
C GLY A 474 -25.37 58.69 -14.82
N TYR A 475 -24.61 57.88 -14.07
CA TYR A 475 -25.11 57.10 -12.92
C TYR A 475 -24.62 57.69 -11.59
N ILE A 476 -24.97 58.96 -11.31
CA ILE A 476 -24.70 59.64 -10.04
C ILE A 476 -26.00 59.70 -9.23
N PHE A 477 -26.02 59.04 -8.08
CA PHE A 477 -27.18 59.02 -7.21
C PHE A 477 -27.05 59.99 -6.04
N ARG A 478 -25.82 60.24 -5.56
CA ARG A 478 -25.50 61.16 -4.46
C ARG A 478 -24.05 61.64 -4.56
N ASN A 479 -23.82 62.93 -4.52
CA ASN A 479 -22.52 63.56 -4.79
C ASN A 479 -21.50 63.42 -3.65
N ASN A 480 -21.95 63.41 -2.39
CA ASN A 480 -21.05 63.36 -1.23
C ASN A 480 -21.72 62.69 -0.02
N ASP A 481 -20.94 62.26 0.88
CA ASP A 481 -21.07 61.70 2.23
C ASP A 481 -22.38 60.92 2.55
N PRO A 482 -22.44 59.65 2.19
CA PRO A 482 -21.52 58.97 1.28
C PRO A 482 -21.81 59.31 -0.19
N ALA A 483 -20.81 59.39 -1.02
CA ALA A 483 -21.00 59.43 -2.46
C ALA A 483 -21.58 58.10 -2.94
N VAL A 484 -22.64 58.16 -3.81
CA VAL A 484 -23.28 56.95 -4.36
C VAL A 484 -23.32 57.07 -5.89
N PHE A 485 -22.71 56.11 -6.58
CA PHE A 485 -22.57 56.14 -8.03
C PHE A 485 -22.55 54.72 -8.63
N GLY A 486 -22.90 54.64 -9.90
CA GLY A 486 -22.88 53.38 -10.63
C GLY A 486 -21.47 53.01 -11.06
N ILE A 487 -21.11 51.77 -10.89
CA ILE A 487 -19.84 51.20 -11.35
C ILE A 487 -20.10 49.92 -12.13
N ARG A 488 -19.18 49.61 -13.05
CA ARG A 488 -19.10 48.31 -13.68
C ARG A 488 -17.80 47.65 -13.25
N VAL A 489 -17.87 46.43 -12.77
CA VAL A 489 -16.68 45.62 -12.47
C VAL A 489 -16.17 45.03 -13.77
N ASP A 490 -14.96 45.41 -14.20
CA ASP A 490 -14.37 44.99 -15.47
C ASP A 490 -13.60 43.71 -15.31
N VAL A 491 -12.85 43.51 -14.19
CA VAL A 491 -12.04 42.34 -13.91
C VAL A 491 -12.16 41.97 -12.43
N GLY A 492 -12.19 40.68 -12.14
CA GLY A 492 -12.08 40.09 -10.81
C GLY A 492 -13.34 40.21 -9.96
N THR A 493 -13.18 40.38 -8.66
CA THR A 493 -14.28 40.45 -7.68
C THR A 493 -14.11 41.64 -6.75
N LEU A 494 -15.10 42.52 -6.73
CA LEU A 494 -15.15 43.65 -5.84
C LEU A 494 -15.95 43.31 -4.57
N ARG A 495 -15.36 43.55 -3.39
CA ARG A 495 -15.96 43.26 -2.08
C ARG A 495 -16.22 44.54 -1.29
N GLN A 496 -17.25 44.56 -0.46
CA GLN A 496 -17.42 45.57 0.54
C GLN A 496 -16.19 45.70 1.45
N LYS A 497 -15.94 46.87 1.98
CA LYS A 497 -14.80 47.23 2.83
C LYS A 497 -13.43 47.15 2.12
N ALA A 498 -13.37 46.90 0.83
CA ALA A 498 -12.13 46.95 0.07
C ALA A 498 -11.65 48.40 -0.08
N HIS A 499 -10.34 48.60 0.14
CA HIS A 499 -9.68 49.85 -0.23
C HIS A 499 -9.50 49.91 -1.75
N PHE A 500 -9.60 51.07 -2.33
CA PHE A 500 -9.38 51.26 -3.75
C PHE A 500 -8.59 52.53 -4.07
N MET A 501 -7.96 52.53 -5.23
CA MET A 501 -7.14 53.60 -5.74
C MET A 501 -7.52 53.97 -7.18
N ASN A 502 -7.14 55.16 -7.61
CA ASN A 502 -7.21 55.53 -9.02
C ASN A 502 -5.99 55.04 -9.82
N LYS A 503 -5.99 55.26 -11.15
CA LYS A 503 -4.91 54.90 -12.07
C LYS A 503 -3.54 55.54 -11.76
N ASN A 504 -3.52 56.59 -10.92
CA ASN A 504 -2.31 57.29 -10.50
C ASN A 504 -1.78 56.75 -9.15
N GLY A 505 -2.40 55.71 -8.58
CA GLY A 505 -2.01 55.10 -7.30
C GLY A 505 -2.50 55.86 -6.05
N LYS A 506 -3.24 56.96 -6.22
CA LYS A 506 -3.78 57.69 -5.09
C LYS A 506 -4.92 56.88 -4.47
N LYS A 507 -4.83 56.57 -3.17
CA LYS A 507 -5.92 55.97 -2.39
C LYS A 507 -7.10 56.91 -2.37
N ILE A 508 -8.27 56.45 -2.81
CA ILE A 508 -9.50 57.24 -2.90
C ILE A 508 -10.37 57.04 -1.67
N GLY A 509 -10.66 55.79 -1.29
CA GLY A 509 -11.54 55.53 -0.15
C GLY A 509 -11.71 54.03 0.11
N ILE A 510 -12.80 53.76 0.84
CA ILE A 510 -13.22 52.38 1.18
C ILE A 510 -14.64 52.20 0.64
N ILE A 511 -14.88 51.08 0.00
CA ILE A 511 -16.22 50.71 -0.45
C ILE A 511 -17.07 50.39 0.77
N HIS A 512 -18.10 51.24 1.02
CA HIS A 512 -18.96 51.05 2.16
C HIS A 512 -20.07 50.04 1.88
N GLN A 513 -20.77 50.16 0.73
CA GLN A 513 -21.88 49.31 0.35
C GLN A 513 -21.93 49.11 -1.16
N LEU A 514 -22.30 47.91 -1.57
CA LEU A 514 -22.60 47.55 -2.96
C LEU A 514 -24.08 47.15 -3.06
N GLN A 515 -24.79 47.66 -4.07
CA GLN A 515 -26.20 47.34 -4.31
C GLN A 515 -26.41 46.92 -5.76
N GLU A 516 -26.98 45.74 -5.95
CA GLU A 516 -27.43 45.19 -7.22
C GLU A 516 -28.96 45.06 -7.16
N ASP A 517 -29.68 45.64 -8.11
CA ASP A 517 -31.16 45.64 -8.15
C ASP A 517 -31.81 46.05 -6.81
N LYS A 518 -31.28 47.09 -6.16
CA LYS A 518 -31.72 47.60 -4.84
C LYS A 518 -31.50 46.64 -3.66
N LYS A 519 -30.78 45.54 -3.85
CA LYS A 519 -30.39 44.63 -2.78
C LYS A 519 -28.92 44.83 -2.44
N THR A 520 -28.61 44.86 -1.16
CA THR A 520 -27.21 44.91 -0.71
C THR A 520 -26.54 43.58 -0.94
N VAL A 521 -25.37 43.61 -1.60
CA VAL A 521 -24.53 42.44 -1.87
C VAL A 521 -23.14 42.63 -1.26
N ASN A 522 -22.56 41.56 -0.74
CA ASN A 522 -21.24 41.62 -0.10
C ASN A 522 -20.08 41.65 -1.11
N SER A 523 -20.29 41.10 -2.28
CA SER A 523 -19.29 41.06 -3.35
C SER A 523 -19.96 41.01 -4.73
N VAL A 524 -19.25 41.48 -5.74
CA VAL A 524 -19.71 41.56 -7.14
C VAL A 524 -18.60 41.08 -8.07
N LYS A 525 -18.92 40.25 -9.04
CA LYS A 525 -17.99 39.71 -10.02
C LYS A 525 -17.89 40.56 -11.28
N ALA A 526 -16.83 40.34 -12.04
CA ALA A 526 -16.64 40.97 -13.36
C ALA A 526 -17.88 40.84 -14.27
N GLY A 527 -18.14 41.87 -15.04
CA GLY A 527 -19.28 41.97 -15.96
C GLY A 527 -20.57 42.54 -15.34
N THR A 528 -20.61 42.76 -14.01
CA THR A 528 -21.80 43.23 -13.31
C THR A 528 -21.74 44.76 -13.09
N GLU A 529 -22.90 45.42 -13.27
CA GLU A 529 -23.10 46.85 -12.98
C GLU A 529 -23.86 47.00 -11.65
N VAL A 530 -23.32 47.82 -10.74
CA VAL A 530 -23.88 47.99 -9.39
C VAL A 530 -23.76 49.44 -8.89
N ALA A 531 -24.61 49.81 -7.97
CA ALA A 531 -24.44 51.06 -7.24
C ALA A 531 -23.43 50.88 -6.10
N CYS A 532 -22.42 51.72 -6.06
CA CYS A 532 -21.36 51.73 -5.06
C CYS A 532 -21.49 52.95 -4.16
N SER A 533 -21.40 52.73 -2.84
CA SER A 533 -21.37 53.78 -1.83
C SER A 533 -19.98 53.91 -1.23
N VAL A 534 -19.43 55.12 -1.19
CA VAL A 534 -18.10 55.44 -0.67
C VAL A 534 -18.15 56.63 0.27
N GLN A 535 -17.58 56.48 1.46
CA GLN A 535 -17.51 57.58 2.45
C GLN A 535 -16.28 58.47 2.22
N GLY A 536 -16.44 59.77 2.56
CA GLY A 536 -15.34 60.73 2.52
C GLY A 536 -14.89 61.13 1.10
N VAL A 537 -15.71 60.83 0.10
CA VAL A 537 -15.45 61.15 -1.31
C VAL A 537 -16.50 62.10 -1.85
N THR A 538 -16.07 63.06 -2.67
CA THR A 538 -16.93 63.99 -3.39
C THR A 538 -16.76 63.83 -4.89
N ILE A 539 -17.85 63.53 -5.61
CA ILE A 539 -17.86 63.41 -7.07
C ILE A 539 -17.59 64.78 -7.69
N GLY A 540 -16.79 64.80 -8.76
CA GLY A 540 -16.35 66.05 -9.43
C GLY A 540 -15.11 66.70 -8.80
N ARG A 541 -14.63 66.16 -7.61
CA ARG A 541 -13.41 66.65 -6.96
C ARG A 541 -12.33 65.58 -6.83
N GLN A 542 -12.70 64.39 -6.37
CA GLN A 542 -11.77 63.27 -6.12
C GLN A 542 -11.97 62.15 -7.13
N ILE A 543 -13.17 61.99 -7.65
CA ILE A 543 -13.54 61.00 -8.65
C ILE A 543 -14.42 61.64 -9.72
N HIS A 544 -14.27 61.15 -10.96
CA HIS A 544 -15.00 61.65 -12.12
C HIS A 544 -15.62 60.48 -12.89
N GLU A 545 -16.63 60.78 -13.68
CA GLU A 545 -17.23 59.78 -14.58
C GLU A 545 -16.16 59.21 -15.54
N GLU A 546 -16.28 57.93 -15.84
CA GLU A 546 -15.35 57.19 -16.68
C GLU A 546 -13.96 56.93 -16.06
N ASP A 547 -13.76 57.32 -14.77
CA ASP A 547 -12.54 56.97 -14.05
C ASP A 547 -12.44 55.44 -13.82
N ILE A 548 -11.23 54.95 -13.98
CA ILE A 548 -10.87 53.56 -13.71
C ILE A 548 -10.24 53.45 -12.32
N PHE A 549 -10.68 52.47 -11.56
CA PHE A 549 -10.23 52.22 -10.21
C PHE A 549 -9.74 50.77 -10.07
N TYR A 550 -8.85 50.59 -9.13
CA TYR A 550 -8.29 49.28 -8.75
C TYR A 550 -8.48 49.06 -7.25
N THR A 551 -8.79 47.86 -6.83
CA THR A 551 -8.66 47.48 -5.41
C THR A 551 -7.21 47.66 -4.98
N LEU A 552 -7.01 48.03 -3.72
CA LEU A 552 -5.69 48.27 -3.15
C LEU A 552 -5.43 47.25 -2.01
N PRO A 553 -4.94 46.06 -2.29
CA PRO A 553 -4.56 45.11 -1.26
C PRO A 553 -3.36 45.64 -0.46
N PRO A 554 -3.23 45.32 0.84
CA PRO A 554 -2.02 45.59 1.61
C PRO A 554 -0.77 44.96 0.94
N SER A 555 0.41 45.60 1.13
CA SER A 555 1.66 45.14 0.48
C SER A 555 1.97 43.67 0.73
N HIS A 556 1.73 43.17 1.95
CA HIS A 556 1.95 41.75 2.28
C HIS A 556 0.99 40.79 1.55
N GLU A 557 -0.28 41.19 1.38
CA GLU A 557 -1.25 40.41 0.62
C GLU A 557 -0.93 40.41 -0.88
N ALA A 558 -0.56 41.56 -1.45
CA ALA A 558 -0.11 41.65 -2.83
C ALA A 558 1.10 40.74 -3.10
N LYS A 559 2.06 40.67 -2.16
CA LYS A 559 3.19 39.75 -2.21
C LYS A 559 2.75 38.26 -2.19
N GLN A 560 1.80 37.90 -1.31
CA GLN A 560 1.27 36.54 -1.24
C GLN A 560 0.54 36.16 -2.54
N LEU A 561 -0.28 37.05 -3.08
CA LEU A 561 -0.98 36.84 -4.36
C LEU A 561 -0.02 36.61 -5.51
N LEU A 562 1.09 37.38 -5.59
CA LEU A 562 2.10 37.21 -6.63
C LEU A 562 2.90 35.93 -6.51
N LYS A 563 3.33 35.57 -5.28
CA LYS A 563 4.31 34.48 -5.08
C LYS A 563 3.66 33.14 -4.79
N LYS A 564 2.58 33.12 -3.99
CA LYS A 564 1.97 31.89 -3.50
C LYS A 564 0.69 31.53 -4.26
N PHE A 565 -0.14 32.51 -4.58
CA PHE A 565 -1.49 32.28 -5.11
C PHE A 565 -1.67 32.67 -6.59
N ALA A 566 -0.59 32.95 -7.33
CA ALA A 566 -0.69 33.31 -8.74
C ALA A 566 -1.42 32.23 -9.58
N HIS A 567 -1.29 30.96 -9.21
CA HIS A 567 -1.95 29.84 -9.88
C HIS A 567 -3.48 29.78 -9.69
N LYS A 568 -4.02 30.51 -8.68
CA LYS A 568 -5.47 30.61 -8.40
C LYS A 568 -6.12 31.83 -9.07
N LEU A 569 -5.33 32.71 -9.65
CA LEU A 569 -5.81 33.91 -10.33
C LEU A 569 -6.00 33.67 -11.83
N SER A 570 -7.03 34.28 -12.41
CA SER A 570 -7.20 34.33 -13.85
C SER A 570 -6.12 35.18 -14.52
N SER A 571 -5.91 35.01 -15.82
CA SER A 571 -4.94 35.79 -16.58
C SER A 571 -5.22 37.31 -16.50
N GLU A 572 -6.50 37.72 -16.43
CA GLU A 572 -6.92 39.09 -16.30
C GLU A 572 -6.66 39.64 -14.90
N GLU A 573 -6.87 38.84 -13.86
CA GLU A 573 -6.56 39.21 -12.47
C GLU A 573 -5.06 39.33 -12.25
N ILE A 574 -4.22 38.44 -12.84
CA ILE A 574 -2.77 38.56 -12.82
C ILE A 574 -2.29 39.85 -13.49
N ALA A 575 -2.87 40.20 -14.65
CA ALA A 575 -2.56 41.46 -15.32
C ALA A 575 -2.94 42.67 -14.44
N THR A 576 -4.13 42.60 -13.82
CA THR A 576 -4.62 43.66 -12.91
C THR A 576 -3.71 43.78 -11.67
N LEU A 577 -3.26 42.67 -11.09
CA LEU A 577 -2.31 42.67 -9.96
C LEU A 577 -0.96 43.31 -10.36
N ASN A 578 -0.46 42.99 -11.54
CA ASN A 578 0.77 43.58 -12.06
C ASN A 578 0.62 45.09 -12.27
N ASP A 579 -0.51 45.56 -12.78
CA ASP A 579 -0.83 46.98 -12.90
C ASP A 579 -0.84 47.66 -11.52
N ILE A 580 -1.52 47.08 -10.53
CA ILE A 580 -1.58 47.60 -9.15
C ILE A 580 -0.15 47.71 -8.58
N VAL A 581 0.66 46.68 -8.71
CA VAL A 581 2.03 46.68 -8.21
C VAL A 581 2.90 47.68 -8.93
N ALA A 582 2.79 47.81 -10.25
CA ALA A 582 3.54 48.77 -11.04
C ALA A 582 3.17 50.22 -10.67
N ILE A 583 1.89 50.50 -10.45
CA ILE A 583 1.37 51.81 -10.00
C ILE A 583 1.88 52.13 -8.59
N GLN A 584 1.74 51.19 -7.64
CA GLN A 584 2.10 51.41 -6.25
C GLN A 584 3.63 51.51 -6.05
N ARG A 585 4.46 50.79 -6.80
CA ARG A 585 5.93 50.92 -6.73
C ARG A 585 6.48 52.27 -7.18
N LYS A 586 5.72 53.04 -7.93
CA LYS A 586 6.07 54.45 -8.23
C LYS A 586 5.96 55.33 -7.01
N ILE A 587 5.12 54.98 -6.02
CA ILE A 587 4.87 55.72 -4.80
C ILE A 587 5.66 55.12 -3.63
N ASP A 588 5.63 53.82 -3.49
CA ASP A 588 6.38 53.01 -2.50
C ASP A 588 7.18 51.90 -3.20
N PRO A 589 8.50 52.10 -3.42
CA PRO A 589 9.35 51.10 -4.08
C PRO A 589 9.37 49.73 -3.40
N ALA A 590 9.04 49.63 -2.11
CA ALA A 590 9.02 48.39 -1.34
C ALA A 590 7.68 47.64 -1.43
N TYR A 591 6.69 48.16 -2.14
CA TYR A 591 5.37 47.52 -2.24
C TYR A 591 5.46 46.15 -2.92
N ALA A 592 4.91 45.13 -2.25
CA ALA A 592 4.85 43.73 -2.70
C ALA A 592 6.27 43.10 -2.99
N TYR A 593 7.27 43.48 -2.22
CA TYR A 593 8.64 43.00 -2.38
C TYR A 593 8.93 41.72 -1.61
#